data_7cc69b5e5af5afc2e83de6cd58f92a78
#
_entry.id   7cc69b5e5af5afc2e83de6cd58f92a78
#
_cell.length_a   1.000
_cell.length_b   1.000
_cell.length_c   1.000
_cell.angle_alpha   90.00
_cell.angle_beta   90.00
_cell.angle_gamma   90.00
#
_symmetry.space_group_name_H-M   'P 1'
#
loop_
_entity.id
_entity.type
_entity.pdbx_description
1 polymer ?
#
loop_
_entity_poly.entity_id
_entity_poly.type
_entity_poly.pdbx_seq_one_letter_code
_entity_poly.pdbx_strand_id
1 'polypeptide(L)'
;MMHRFSKSFLSRFSLGFLVFFASCTFQKEKTEESEEVKSVSEADEINQLLASGLQQLNNWTGYWKSQEPTFDVSAFQMGREIPYETLEWPEENFIQQEHPLYRYLVPNPEGLGVVDIYSYKVVRPEEAQVSFNPDSEVIYFKSNGMRERLMFMGPSGGFEDAIWVSSDHLMVAGFFEEEGGITPKIWIIMPNEHKYLTFKHPLYTTRYPKNGYLIKKLQNIDFSNGAN
;
A
#
# COMPACT_ATOMS: atom_id res chain seq x y z
N MET A 1 8.05 63.85 57.58
CA MET A 1 7.13 63.49 58.68
C MET A 1 7.08 61.99 58.69
N MET A 2 7.93 61.30 59.47
CA MET A 2 7.68 60.79 60.84
C MET A 2 6.37 59.99 60.93
N HIS A 3 6.35 58.75 61.23
CA HIS A 3 6.76 57.93 62.38
C HIS A 3 6.61 56.42 61.97
N ARG A 4 7.51 55.55 62.18
CA ARG A 4 8.01 54.80 63.35
C ARG A 4 7.02 53.84 64.02
N PHE A 5 7.63 52.64 64.25
CA PHE A 5 7.42 51.59 65.30
C PHE A 5 6.44 50.44 64.88
N SER A 6 6.63 49.20 65.21
CA SER A 6 7.68 48.46 65.99
C SER A 6 7.23 47.01 66.13
N LYS A 7 8.22 46.08 66.11
CA LYS A 7 8.34 44.85 66.91
C LYS A 7 7.34 43.66 66.67
N SER A 8 7.86 42.61 66.14
CA SER A 8 8.24 41.29 66.74
C SER A 8 7.15 40.51 67.45
N PHE A 9 7.03 39.22 66.96
CA PHE A 9 7.06 38.12 67.93
C PHE A 9 7.44 36.79 67.16
N LEU A 10 8.41 36.08 67.77
CA LEU A 10 8.79 34.70 67.41
C LEU A 10 7.65 33.76 67.78
N SER A 11 7.44 32.71 66.92
CA SER A 11 7.23 31.38 67.48
C SER A 11 7.53 30.32 66.45
N ARG A 12 8.38 29.41 66.84
CA ARG A 12 8.74 28.13 66.19
C ARG A 12 7.50 27.25 66.01
N PHE A 13 7.38 26.59 64.88
CA PHE A 13 7.03 25.16 64.92
C PHE A 13 7.54 24.47 63.61
N SER A 14 8.51 23.60 63.79
CA SER A 14 9.00 22.61 62.85
C SER A 14 7.95 21.51 62.78
N LEU A 15 7.48 21.20 61.59
CA LEU A 15 7.01 19.83 61.34
C LEU A 15 7.21 19.50 59.85
N GLY A 16 7.99 18.49 59.63
CA GLY A 16 8.39 18.02 58.32
C GLY A 16 7.19 17.49 57.51
N PHE A 17 7.19 17.86 56.28
CA PHE A 17 6.33 17.23 55.29
C PHE A 17 7.24 16.46 54.32
N LEU A 18 7.43 15.18 54.62
CA LEU A 18 7.99 14.18 53.70
C LEU A 18 6.92 13.90 52.67
N VAL A 19 7.02 14.57 51.52
CA VAL A 19 6.21 14.22 50.37
C VAL A 19 6.90 13.07 49.61
N PHE A 20 6.29 11.92 49.70
CA PHE A 20 6.60 10.75 48.90
C PHE A 20 6.49 11.08 47.41
N PHE A 21 7.60 11.24 46.72
CA PHE A 21 7.70 11.10 45.28
C PHE A 21 7.99 9.62 44.93
N ALA A 22 6.95 8.84 44.89
CA ALA A 22 7.04 7.50 44.36
C ALA A 22 5.70 7.15 43.72
N SER A 23 5.46 7.58 42.48
CA SER A 23 4.42 6.96 41.64
C SER A 23 4.38 7.53 40.20
N CYS A 24 5.49 7.57 39.48
CA CYS A 24 5.43 7.88 38.03
C CYS A 24 6.24 6.95 37.15
N THR A 25 7.02 6.02 37.68
CA THR A 25 7.85 5.11 36.85
C THR A 25 7.12 3.85 36.41
N PHE A 26 6.12 3.39 37.16
CA PHE A 26 5.46 2.11 36.86
C PHE A 26 4.42 2.16 35.73
N GLN A 27 3.87 3.34 35.43
CA GLN A 27 2.86 3.51 34.40
C GLN A 27 3.48 3.73 33.02
N LYS A 28 4.68 4.33 32.96
CA LYS A 28 5.40 4.54 31.70
C LYS A 28 5.99 3.25 31.16
N GLU A 29 6.58 2.41 32.01
CA GLU A 29 7.16 1.12 31.64
C GLU A 29 6.10 0.13 31.10
N LYS A 30 4.90 0.10 31.71
CA LYS A 30 3.80 -0.76 31.26
C LYS A 30 3.17 -0.29 29.94
N THR A 31 3.20 1.00 29.64
CA THR A 31 2.72 1.55 28.38
C THR A 31 3.71 1.27 27.25
N GLU A 32 4.99 1.47 27.47
CA GLU A 32 6.06 1.19 26.49
C GLU A 32 6.12 -0.32 26.15
N GLU A 33 6.04 -1.21 27.12
CA GLU A 33 6.01 -2.66 26.90
C GLU A 33 4.75 -3.11 26.13
N SER A 34 3.58 -2.51 26.39
CA SER A 34 2.35 -2.85 25.69
C SER A 34 2.33 -2.32 24.25
N GLU A 35 2.95 -1.17 23.99
CA GLU A 35 3.09 -0.61 22.64
C GLU A 35 4.13 -1.39 21.82
N GLU A 36 5.24 -1.80 22.43
CA GLU A 36 6.27 -2.62 21.77
C GLU A 36 5.74 -4.01 21.40
N VAL A 37 5.03 -4.68 22.30
CA VAL A 37 4.40 -5.99 22.02
C VAL A 37 3.33 -5.87 20.93
N LYS A 38 2.54 -4.80 20.93
CA LYS A 38 1.54 -4.54 19.89
C LYS A 38 2.18 -4.28 18.53
N SER A 39 3.25 -3.47 18.48
CA SER A 39 3.96 -3.15 17.24
C SER A 39 4.67 -4.37 16.63
N VAL A 40 5.24 -5.25 17.44
CA VAL A 40 5.85 -6.51 16.99
C VAL A 40 4.78 -7.45 16.41
N SER A 41 3.62 -7.56 17.07
CA SER A 41 2.50 -8.37 16.58
C SER A 41 1.95 -7.86 15.22
N GLU A 42 1.84 -6.55 15.05
CA GLU A 42 1.37 -5.93 13.81
C GLU A 42 2.37 -6.10 12.66
N ALA A 43 3.67 -5.95 12.93
CA ALA A 43 4.71 -6.20 11.95
C ALA A 43 4.75 -7.67 11.48
N ASP A 44 4.54 -8.62 12.39
CA ASP A 44 4.48 -10.05 12.05
C ASP A 44 3.25 -10.36 11.18
N GLU A 45 2.10 -9.76 11.46
CA GLU A 45 0.89 -9.90 10.66
C GLU A 45 1.10 -9.37 9.24
N ILE A 46 1.67 -8.18 9.09
CA ILE A 46 1.99 -7.59 7.79
C ILE A 46 2.98 -8.45 7.00
N ASN A 47 4.00 -9.02 7.65
CA ASN A 47 4.95 -9.93 7.00
C ASN A 47 4.27 -11.23 6.53
N GLN A 48 3.30 -11.75 7.28
CA GLN A 48 2.51 -12.91 6.87
C GLN A 48 1.63 -12.59 5.66
N LEU A 49 0.97 -11.43 5.64
CA LEU A 49 0.20 -10.94 4.49
C LEU A 49 1.09 -10.82 3.25
N LEU A 50 2.27 -10.22 3.39
CA LEU A 50 3.25 -10.10 2.30
C LEU A 50 3.65 -11.48 1.76
N ALA A 51 4.04 -12.40 2.62
CA ALA A 51 4.47 -13.73 2.22
C ALA A 51 3.34 -14.52 1.52
N SER A 52 2.13 -14.49 2.09
CA SER A 52 0.94 -15.13 1.50
C SER A 52 0.59 -14.57 0.12
N GLY A 53 0.63 -13.24 0.00
CA GLY A 53 0.33 -12.57 -1.26
C GLY A 53 1.37 -12.86 -2.35
N LEU A 54 2.66 -12.85 -2.01
CA LEU A 54 3.73 -13.17 -2.96
C LEU A 54 3.67 -14.63 -3.45
N GLN A 55 3.20 -15.57 -2.63
CA GLN A 55 2.93 -16.94 -3.07
C GLN A 55 1.81 -17.01 -4.10
N GLN A 56 0.75 -16.20 -3.95
CA GLN A 56 -0.37 -16.16 -4.90
C GLN A 56 0.02 -15.42 -6.19
N LEU A 57 0.91 -14.41 -6.12
CA LEU A 57 1.47 -13.70 -7.28
C LEU A 57 2.64 -14.46 -7.95
N ASN A 58 2.57 -15.79 -7.98
CA ASN A 58 3.64 -16.65 -8.49
C ASN A 58 4.00 -16.40 -9.97
N ASN A 59 3.05 -15.96 -10.80
CA ASN A 59 3.29 -15.60 -12.19
C ASN A 59 4.14 -14.33 -12.28
N TRP A 60 3.89 -13.34 -11.43
CA TRP A 60 4.63 -12.09 -11.37
C TRP A 60 6.04 -12.31 -10.81
N THR A 61 6.17 -13.01 -9.67
CA THR A 61 7.46 -13.32 -9.07
C THR A 61 8.31 -14.21 -9.99
N GLY A 62 7.69 -15.19 -10.67
CA GLY A 62 8.33 -16.04 -11.66
C GLY A 62 8.80 -15.25 -12.88
N TYR A 63 8.04 -14.25 -13.34
CA TYR A 63 8.46 -13.37 -14.42
C TYR A 63 9.70 -12.56 -14.02
N TRP A 64 9.69 -11.90 -12.84
CA TRP A 64 10.85 -11.20 -12.34
C TRP A 64 12.08 -12.11 -12.27
N LYS A 65 11.94 -13.32 -11.72
CA LYS A 65 13.02 -14.32 -11.65
C LYS A 65 13.57 -14.71 -13.03
N SER A 66 12.71 -14.76 -14.06
CA SER A 66 13.12 -15.06 -15.43
C SER A 66 13.90 -13.93 -16.10
N GLN A 67 13.59 -12.68 -15.74
CA GLN A 67 14.30 -11.49 -16.26
C GLN A 67 15.59 -11.22 -15.48
N GLU A 68 15.55 -11.43 -14.16
CA GLU A 68 16.66 -11.17 -13.24
C GLU A 68 16.86 -12.40 -12.32
N PRO A 69 17.82 -13.29 -12.65
CA PRO A 69 18.08 -14.49 -11.86
C PRO A 69 18.48 -14.23 -10.40
N THR A 70 18.94 -13.02 -10.08
CA THR A 70 19.26 -12.59 -8.71
C THR A 70 18.04 -12.12 -7.91
N PHE A 71 16.86 -12.02 -8.53
CA PHE A 71 15.63 -11.68 -7.82
C PHE A 71 15.31 -12.70 -6.74
N ASP A 72 15.17 -12.23 -5.51
CA ASP A 72 14.81 -13.04 -4.34
C ASP A 72 13.52 -12.51 -3.73
N VAL A 73 12.46 -13.26 -3.83
CA VAL A 73 11.13 -12.90 -3.33
C VAL A 73 11.11 -12.59 -1.82
N SER A 74 12.07 -13.13 -1.05
CA SER A 74 12.20 -12.87 0.38
C SER A 74 12.89 -11.55 0.72
N ALA A 75 13.47 -10.86 -0.27
CA ALA A 75 14.24 -9.64 -0.05
C ALA A 75 13.39 -8.36 0.03
N PHE A 76 12.07 -8.46 -0.08
CA PHE A 76 11.19 -7.30 0.12
C PHE A 76 11.25 -6.82 1.57
N GLN A 77 11.41 -5.51 1.73
CA GLN A 77 11.47 -4.84 3.02
C GLN A 77 10.33 -3.83 3.13
N MET A 78 9.66 -3.82 4.27
CA MET A 78 8.63 -2.82 4.57
C MET A 78 9.24 -1.42 4.50
N GLY A 79 8.58 -0.54 3.79
CA GLY A 79 8.94 0.87 3.64
C GLY A 79 8.07 1.76 4.54
N ARG A 80 7.24 2.59 3.95
CA ARG A 80 6.38 3.53 4.66
C ARG A 80 4.92 3.14 4.58
N GLU A 81 4.18 3.45 5.63
CA GLU A 81 2.73 3.61 5.59
C GLU A 81 2.41 5.01 5.07
N ILE A 82 1.49 5.10 4.14
CA ILE A 82 1.12 6.35 3.47
C ILE A 82 -0.41 6.45 3.46
N PRO A 83 -0.98 7.43 4.14
CA PRO A 83 -2.40 7.72 4.03
C PRO A 83 -2.70 8.35 2.65
N TYR A 84 -3.91 8.14 2.12
CA TYR A 84 -4.37 8.79 0.91
C TYR A 84 -5.77 9.40 1.10
N GLU A 85 -6.03 10.46 0.35
CA GLU A 85 -7.35 11.09 0.33
C GLU A 85 -8.29 10.26 -0.55
N THR A 86 -9.51 10.02 -0.05
CA THR A 86 -10.53 9.29 -0.80
C THR A 86 -10.94 10.07 -2.04
N LEU A 87 -10.78 9.45 -3.20
CA LEU A 87 -11.29 9.95 -4.46
C LEU A 87 -12.34 8.97 -4.99
N GLU A 88 -13.59 9.26 -4.65
CA GLU A 88 -14.73 8.38 -4.90
C GLU A 88 -15.86 9.15 -5.58
N TRP A 89 -16.55 8.52 -6.55
CA TRP A 89 -17.70 9.07 -7.25
C TRP A 89 -18.64 7.97 -7.74
N PRO A 90 -19.95 8.29 -7.98
CA PRO A 90 -20.89 7.33 -8.52
C PRO A 90 -20.49 6.92 -9.95
N GLU A 91 -20.13 5.67 -10.12
CA GLU A 91 -19.86 5.08 -11.44
C GLU A 91 -19.90 3.55 -11.31
N GLU A 92 -20.80 2.93 -12.07
CA GLU A 92 -20.87 1.46 -12.12
C GLU A 92 -19.71 0.87 -12.93
N ASN A 93 -19.35 -0.38 -12.61
CA ASN A 93 -18.34 -1.12 -13.37
C ASN A 93 -18.79 -1.32 -14.82
N PHE A 94 -18.09 -0.71 -15.75
CA PHE A 94 -18.33 -0.84 -17.19
C PHE A 94 -17.70 -2.12 -17.78
N ILE A 95 -16.82 -2.80 -17.04
CA ILE A 95 -16.14 -4.04 -17.47
C ILE A 95 -17.08 -5.21 -17.20
N GLN A 96 -18.03 -5.43 -18.12
CA GLN A 96 -18.99 -6.52 -18.05
C GLN A 96 -18.41 -7.81 -18.65
N GLN A 97 -19.17 -8.91 -18.58
CA GLN A 97 -18.71 -10.25 -18.92
C GLN A 97 -18.14 -10.38 -20.36
N GLU A 98 -18.65 -9.60 -21.30
CA GLU A 98 -18.20 -9.58 -22.70
C GLU A 98 -16.94 -8.74 -22.91
N HIS A 99 -16.58 -7.91 -21.94
CA HIS A 99 -15.41 -7.05 -22.06
C HIS A 99 -14.12 -7.87 -21.96
N PRO A 100 -13.11 -7.65 -22.83
CA PRO A 100 -11.87 -8.45 -22.84
C PRO A 100 -11.12 -8.45 -21.51
N LEU A 101 -11.24 -7.38 -20.70
CA LEU A 101 -10.60 -7.26 -19.40
C LEU A 101 -11.40 -7.88 -18.25
N TYR A 102 -12.64 -8.36 -18.48
CA TYR A 102 -13.48 -8.92 -17.41
C TYR A 102 -12.79 -10.02 -16.59
N ARG A 103 -12.11 -10.93 -17.28
CA ARG A 103 -11.38 -12.05 -16.64
C ARG A 103 -10.19 -11.62 -15.77
N TYR A 104 -9.77 -10.38 -15.87
CA TYR A 104 -8.65 -9.81 -15.14
C TYR A 104 -9.07 -8.92 -13.97
N LEU A 105 -10.38 -8.71 -13.78
CA LEU A 105 -10.91 -8.09 -12.59
C LEU A 105 -10.55 -8.92 -11.35
N VAL A 106 -10.23 -8.25 -10.26
CA VAL A 106 -9.85 -8.87 -8.99
C VAL A 106 -11.01 -8.74 -8.01
N PRO A 107 -11.88 -9.77 -7.88
CA PRO A 107 -13.05 -9.70 -7.01
C PRO A 107 -12.63 -9.70 -5.55
N ASN A 108 -13.29 -8.84 -4.75
CA ASN A 108 -13.16 -8.88 -3.31
C ASN A 108 -13.75 -10.20 -2.75
N PRO A 109 -13.08 -10.90 -1.82
CA PRO A 109 -13.53 -12.20 -1.31
C PRO A 109 -14.92 -12.20 -0.67
N GLU A 110 -15.35 -11.05 -0.11
CA GLU A 110 -16.67 -10.88 0.51
C GLU A 110 -17.73 -10.30 -0.45
N GLY A 111 -17.39 -10.16 -1.74
CA GLY A 111 -18.32 -9.62 -2.75
C GLY A 111 -18.57 -8.11 -2.63
N LEU A 112 -17.70 -7.38 -1.96
CA LEU A 112 -17.81 -5.92 -1.75
C LEU A 112 -17.49 -5.10 -3.01
N GLY A 113 -17.11 -5.78 -4.11
CA GLY A 113 -16.82 -5.17 -5.38
C GLY A 113 -15.68 -5.85 -6.11
N VAL A 114 -15.14 -5.17 -7.12
CA VAL A 114 -14.02 -5.68 -7.95
C VAL A 114 -12.99 -4.59 -8.17
N VAL A 115 -11.72 -4.98 -8.22
CA VAL A 115 -10.61 -4.09 -8.55
C VAL A 115 -10.18 -4.28 -9.99
N ASP A 116 -9.93 -3.16 -10.67
CA ASP A 116 -9.35 -3.08 -12.01
C ASP A 116 -8.03 -2.32 -11.96
N ILE A 117 -6.99 -2.86 -12.60
CA ILE A 117 -5.68 -2.21 -12.76
C ILE A 117 -5.27 -2.10 -14.23
N TYR A 118 -6.11 -2.57 -15.15
CA TYR A 118 -5.73 -2.70 -16.55
C TYR A 118 -6.49 -1.81 -17.52
N SER A 119 -7.75 -1.43 -17.26
CA SER A 119 -8.57 -0.69 -18.22
C SER A 119 -8.00 0.68 -18.56
N TYR A 120 -7.42 1.37 -17.57
CA TYR A 120 -6.71 2.62 -17.81
C TYR A 120 -5.35 2.40 -18.50
N LYS A 121 -4.67 1.30 -18.19
CA LYS A 121 -3.35 0.97 -18.73
C LYS A 121 -3.38 0.54 -20.18
N VAL A 122 -4.43 -0.17 -20.60
CA VAL A 122 -4.56 -0.73 -21.96
C VAL A 122 -5.37 0.22 -22.83
N VAL A 123 -4.71 0.90 -23.75
CA VAL A 123 -5.35 1.80 -24.71
C VAL A 123 -5.72 1.00 -25.96
N ARG A 124 -7.01 0.99 -26.31
CA ARG A 124 -7.58 0.28 -27.47
C ARG A 124 -8.27 1.28 -28.41
N PRO A 125 -7.54 1.96 -29.29
CA PRO A 125 -8.14 2.85 -30.26
C PRO A 125 -8.94 2.02 -31.31
N GLU A 126 -10.02 2.59 -31.85
CA GLU A 126 -10.87 1.87 -32.83
C GLU A 126 -10.13 1.48 -34.12
N GLU A 127 -9.12 2.27 -34.52
CA GLU A 127 -8.40 2.10 -35.80
C GLU A 127 -6.88 1.91 -35.62
N ALA A 128 -6.40 1.66 -34.42
CA ALA A 128 -4.97 1.55 -34.16
C ALA A 128 -4.62 0.33 -33.31
N GLN A 129 -3.34 -0.02 -33.33
CA GLN A 129 -2.80 -1.08 -32.52
C GLN A 129 -2.98 -0.78 -31.02
N VAL A 130 -3.36 -1.81 -30.24
CA VAL A 130 -3.41 -1.74 -28.78
C VAL A 130 -2.06 -1.31 -28.23
N SER A 131 -2.07 -0.37 -27.33
CA SER A 131 -0.86 0.19 -26.70
C SER A 131 -1.05 0.31 -25.19
N PHE A 132 0.01 0.67 -24.49
CA PHE A 132 -0.03 0.91 -23.05
C PHE A 132 0.10 2.40 -22.76
N ASN A 133 -0.82 2.90 -21.93
CA ASN A 133 -0.69 4.22 -21.32
C ASN A 133 0.60 4.26 -20.46
N PRO A 134 1.40 5.33 -20.47
CA PRO A 134 2.52 5.48 -19.55
C PRO A 134 2.10 5.40 -18.08
N ASP A 135 0.95 5.96 -17.76
CA ASP A 135 0.40 5.98 -16.39
C ASP A 135 -0.37 4.69 -16.05
N SER A 136 -0.67 4.49 -14.77
CA SER A 136 -1.42 3.35 -14.25
C SER A 136 -2.34 3.76 -13.11
N GLU A 137 -3.51 3.12 -13.00
CA GLU A 137 -4.47 3.32 -11.90
C GLU A 137 -4.82 1.99 -11.24
N VAL A 138 -5.19 2.06 -9.96
CA VAL A 138 -5.89 1.00 -9.22
C VAL A 138 -7.27 1.51 -8.89
N ILE A 139 -8.28 0.94 -9.51
CA ILE A 139 -9.68 1.34 -9.37
C ILE A 139 -10.46 0.25 -8.64
N TYR A 140 -11.26 0.65 -7.67
CA TYR A 140 -12.18 -0.22 -6.95
C TYR A 140 -13.63 0.15 -7.29
N PHE A 141 -14.29 -0.71 -8.06
CA PHE A 141 -15.73 -0.64 -8.29
C PHE A 141 -16.43 -1.36 -7.14
N LYS A 142 -17.02 -0.59 -6.25
CA LYS A 142 -17.70 -1.08 -5.06
C LYS A 142 -19.11 -1.61 -5.39
N SER A 143 -19.56 -2.60 -4.63
CA SER A 143 -20.90 -3.18 -4.79
C SER A 143 -22.07 -2.19 -4.53
N ASN A 144 -21.78 -1.05 -3.90
CA ASN A 144 -22.76 0.03 -3.67
C ASN A 144 -22.89 1.01 -4.85
N GLY A 145 -22.25 0.74 -5.99
CA GLY A 145 -22.30 1.59 -7.19
C GLY A 145 -21.33 2.78 -7.19
N MET A 146 -20.37 2.77 -6.26
CA MET A 146 -19.33 3.79 -6.21
C MET A 146 -18.04 3.27 -6.86
N ARG A 147 -17.31 4.16 -7.52
CA ARG A 147 -15.95 3.94 -8.01
C ARG A 147 -14.96 4.72 -7.17
N GLU A 148 -13.96 4.06 -6.62
CA GLU A 148 -12.88 4.69 -5.86
C GLU A 148 -11.54 4.49 -6.57
N ARG A 149 -10.76 5.56 -6.71
CA ARG A 149 -9.37 5.46 -7.14
C ARG A 149 -8.46 5.26 -5.94
N LEU A 150 -8.02 4.01 -5.74
CA LEU A 150 -7.15 3.64 -4.62
C LEU A 150 -5.71 4.13 -4.81
N MET A 151 -5.19 4.08 -6.06
CA MET A 151 -3.85 4.54 -6.38
C MET A 151 -3.76 5.05 -7.81
N PHE A 152 -2.83 5.98 -8.01
CA PHE A 152 -2.37 6.46 -9.32
C PHE A 152 -0.84 6.43 -9.38
N MET A 153 -0.30 6.02 -10.52
CA MET A 153 1.13 6.00 -10.80
C MET A 153 1.40 6.68 -12.14
N GLY A 154 2.21 7.72 -12.13
CA GLY A 154 2.71 8.35 -13.34
C GLY A 154 3.76 7.47 -14.07
N PRO A 155 4.41 8.01 -15.11
CA PRO A 155 5.25 7.22 -16.04
C PRO A 155 6.51 6.61 -15.40
N SER A 156 6.83 7.01 -14.15
CA SER A 156 7.98 6.46 -13.39
C SER A 156 7.73 5.09 -12.79
N GLY A 157 6.60 4.44 -13.07
CA GLY A 157 6.31 3.11 -12.56
C GLY A 157 5.09 2.50 -13.22
N GLY A 158 4.67 1.33 -12.74
CA GLY A 158 3.49 0.66 -13.25
C GLY A 158 2.98 -0.41 -12.31
N PHE A 159 1.65 -0.58 -12.30
CA PHE A 159 1.01 -1.71 -11.67
C PHE A 159 0.91 -2.85 -12.67
N GLU A 160 1.27 -4.06 -12.25
CA GLU A 160 1.40 -5.22 -13.13
C GLU A 160 0.47 -6.36 -12.75
N ASP A 161 0.25 -6.58 -11.46
CA ASP A 161 -0.67 -7.61 -10.95
C ASP A 161 -1.29 -7.17 -9.63
N ALA A 162 -2.45 -7.77 -9.27
CA ALA A 162 -3.11 -7.50 -8.01
C ALA A 162 -3.91 -8.70 -7.50
N ILE A 163 -4.01 -8.83 -6.18
CA ILE A 163 -4.84 -9.83 -5.51
C ILE A 163 -5.35 -9.29 -4.18
N TRP A 164 -6.48 -9.79 -3.72
CA TRP A 164 -6.89 -9.64 -2.32
C TRP A 164 -6.22 -10.73 -1.48
N VAL A 165 -5.40 -10.31 -0.50
CA VAL A 165 -4.80 -11.24 0.49
C VAL A 165 -5.71 -11.48 1.69
N SER A 166 -6.66 -10.58 1.92
CA SER A 166 -7.83 -10.71 2.78
C SER A 166 -8.95 -9.81 2.24
N SER A 167 -10.13 -9.77 2.88
CA SER A 167 -11.21 -8.84 2.50
C SER A 167 -10.82 -7.35 2.60
N ASP A 168 -9.89 -7.03 3.48
CA ASP A 168 -9.48 -5.66 3.81
C ASP A 168 -8.09 -5.28 3.26
N HIS A 169 -7.35 -6.24 2.69
CA HIS A 169 -5.98 -6.03 2.21
C HIS A 169 -5.84 -6.41 0.75
N LEU A 170 -5.70 -5.41 -0.11
CA LEU A 170 -5.39 -5.58 -1.52
C LEU A 170 -3.87 -5.45 -1.73
N MET A 171 -3.22 -6.52 -2.19
CA MET A 171 -1.83 -6.46 -2.63
C MET A 171 -1.77 -6.10 -4.11
N VAL A 172 -0.98 -5.10 -4.43
CA VAL A 172 -0.65 -4.68 -5.80
C VAL A 172 0.85 -4.87 -6.02
N ALA A 173 1.21 -5.51 -7.11
CA ALA A 173 2.59 -5.72 -7.53
C ALA A 173 2.90 -4.91 -8.80
N GLY A 174 4.14 -4.47 -8.91
CA GLY A 174 4.58 -3.70 -10.06
C GLY A 174 6.05 -3.29 -9.95
N PHE A 175 6.38 -2.18 -10.53
CA PHE A 175 7.75 -1.66 -10.52
C PHE A 175 7.78 -0.14 -10.32
N PHE A 176 8.96 0.35 -9.96
CA PHE A 176 9.25 1.76 -9.94
C PHE A 176 10.60 2.03 -10.64
N GLU A 177 10.66 3.11 -11.41
CA GLU A 177 11.87 3.55 -12.12
C GLU A 177 12.52 4.73 -11.39
N GLU A 178 13.77 4.55 -11.00
CA GLU A 178 14.61 5.59 -10.39
C GLU A 178 15.96 5.63 -11.13
N GLU A 179 16.45 6.81 -11.43
CA GLU A 179 17.78 7.01 -12.03
C GLU A 179 18.08 6.14 -13.28
N GLY A 180 17.02 5.85 -14.06
CA GLY A 180 17.13 5.04 -15.29
C GLY A 180 17.14 3.53 -15.07
N GLY A 181 16.95 3.04 -13.86
CA GLY A 181 16.78 1.62 -13.56
C GLY A 181 15.43 1.32 -12.92
N ILE A 182 15.09 0.05 -12.89
CA ILE A 182 13.78 -0.45 -12.45
C ILE A 182 13.97 -1.35 -11.23
N THR A 183 13.12 -1.13 -10.22
CA THR A 183 13.04 -1.94 -9.02
C THR A 183 11.65 -2.57 -8.88
N PRO A 184 11.53 -3.85 -8.49
CA PRO A 184 10.23 -4.42 -8.14
C PRO A 184 9.65 -3.76 -6.91
N LYS A 185 8.33 -3.61 -6.90
CA LYS A 185 7.60 -2.89 -5.86
C LYS A 185 6.33 -3.62 -5.49
N ILE A 186 5.99 -3.60 -4.21
CA ILE A 186 4.71 -4.09 -3.68
C ILE A 186 4.05 -2.98 -2.87
N TRP A 187 2.73 -2.90 -2.99
CA TRP A 187 1.85 -2.11 -2.15
C TRP A 187 0.80 -3.01 -1.53
N ILE A 188 0.53 -2.86 -0.24
CA ILE A 188 -0.64 -3.44 0.42
C ILE A 188 -1.57 -2.28 0.74
N ILE A 189 -2.70 -2.22 0.07
CA ILE A 189 -3.71 -1.17 0.20
C ILE A 189 -4.77 -1.65 1.16
N MET A 190 -5.15 -0.80 2.12
CA MET A 190 -6.25 -0.98 3.07
C MET A 190 -7.34 0.05 2.75
N PRO A 191 -8.29 -0.28 1.85
CA PRO A 191 -9.27 0.69 1.36
C PRO A 191 -10.12 1.29 2.49
N ASN A 192 -10.51 0.47 3.47
CA ASN A 192 -11.34 0.92 4.59
C ASN A 192 -10.60 1.87 5.55
N GLU A 193 -9.28 1.86 5.54
CA GLU A 193 -8.43 2.71 6.37
C GLU A 193 -7.83 3.90 5.58
N HIS A 194 -8.07 3.96 4.27
CA HIS A 194 -7.53 4.95 3.34
C HIS A 194 -6.01 5.13 3.45
N LYS A 195 -5.30 4.00 3.50
CA LYS A 195 -3.83 3.97 3.57
C LYS A 195 -3.27 2.79 2.80
N TYR A 196 -1.99 2.84 2.51
CA TYR A 196 -1.24 1.71 1.96
C TYR A 196 0.17 1.62 2.55
N LEU A 197 0.66 0.40 2.64
CA LEU A 197 2.04 0.07 2.96
C LEU A 197 2.83 -0.12 1.69
N THR A 198 4.07 0.37 1.66
CA THR A 198 5.00 0.17 0.56
C THR A 198 6.05 -0.86 0.93
N PHE A 199 6.45 -1.70 -0.02
CA PHE A 199 7.57 -2.61 0.15
C PHE A 199 8.59 -2.38 -0.95
N LYS A 200 9.86 -2.27 -0.57
CA LYS A 200 10.99 -2.05 -1.46
C LYS A 200 11.80 -3.33 -1.61
N HIS A 201 12.36 -3.52 -2.78
CA HIS A 201 13.29 -4.60 -3.06
C HIS A 201 14.67 -4.01 -3.38
N PRO A 202 15.77 -4.65 -2.93
CA PRO A 202 17.12 -4.13 -3.20
C PRO A 202 17.58 -4.31 -4.65
N LEU A 203 16.88 -5.13 -5.44
CA LEU A 203 17.19 -5.33 -6.86
C LEU A 203 16.99 -4.03 -7.64
N TYR A 204 17.99 -3.66 -8.41
CA TYR A 204 17.98 -2.56 -9.36
C TYR A 204 18.50 -3.06 -10.71
N THR A 205 17.75 -2.85 -11.78
CA THR A 205 18.12 -3.35 -13.12
C THR A 205 17.70 -2.39 -14.23
N THR A 206 18.49 -2.33 -15.30
CA THR A 206 18.16 -1.62 -16.53
C THR A 206 17.59 -2.53 -17.62
N ARG A 207 17.46 -3.83 -17.34
CA ARG A 207 17.09 -4.86 -18.34
C ARG A 207 15.61 -5.26 -18.29
N TYR A 208 14.87 -4.86 -17.25
CA TYR A 208 13.46 -5.23 -17.11
C TYR A 208 12.59 -4.54 -18.16
N PRO A 209 11.85 -5.30 -18.99
CA PRO A 209 10.97 -4.72 -20.01
C PRO A 209 9.66 -4.24 -19.36
N LYS A 210 9.45 -2.92 -19.26
CA LYS A 210 8.34 -2.26 -18.53
C LYS A 210 6.93 -2.82 -18.85
N ASN A 211 6.68 -3.24 -20.08
CA ASN A 211 5.39 -3.80 -20.46
C ASN A 211 5.44 -5.34 -20.66
N GLY A 212 6.58 -5.96 -20.42
CA GLY A 212 6.80 -7.36 -20.73
C GLY A 212 5.90 -8.31 -19.94
N TYR A 213 5.73 -8.03 -18.64
CA TYR A 213 4.80 -8.79 -17.82
C TYR A 213 3.35 -8.61 -18.27
N LEU A 214 2.92 -7.37 -18.55
CA LEU A 214 1.56 -7.07 -19.01
C LEU A 214 1.23 -7.77 -20.32
N ILE A 215 2.15 -7.78 -21.29
CA ILE A 215 1.98 -8.52 -22.56
C ILE A 215 1.77 -10.02 -22.28
N LYS A 216 2.56 -10.59 -21.37
CA LYS A 216 2.41 -11.99 -20.98
C LYS A 216 1.11 -12.25 -20.20
N LYS A 217 0.76 -11.41 -19.25
CA LYS A 217 -0.46 -11.52 -18.42
C LYS A 217 -1.71 -11.41 -19.27
N LEU A 218 -1.73 -10.45 -20.20
CA LEU A 218 -2.86 -10.09 -21.02
C LEU A 218 -2.84 -10.77 -22.41
N GLN A 219 -2.16 -11.91 -22.55
CA GLN A 219 -1.96 -12.62 -23.82
C GLN A 219 -3.24 -12.96 -24.60
N ASN A 220 -4.41 -12.95 -23.93
CA ASN A 220 -5.69 -13.18 -24.58
C ASN A 220 -6.33 -11.88 -25.13
N ILE A 221 -5.66 -10.74 -24.92
CA ILE A 221 -6.01 -9.48 -25.55
C ILE A 221 -5.11 -9.37 -26.78
N ASP A 222 -5.73 -9.29 -27.94
CA ASP A 222 -4.97 -9.12 -29.18
C ASP A 222 -4.36 -7.73 -29.23
N PHE A 223 -3.06 -7.66 -29.02
CA PHE A 223 -2.26 -6.45 -29.17
C PHE A 223 -1.82 -6.21 -30.63
N SER A 224 -2.06 -7.17 -31.53
CA SER A 224 -1.64 -7.08 -32.92
C SER A 224 -2.72 -6.54 -33.86
N ASN A 225 -4.00 -6.60 -33.47
CA ASN A 225 -5.13 -6.27 -34.34
C ASN A 225 -5.96 -5.11 -33.76
N GLY A 226 -5.51 -3.91 -34.02
CA GLY A 226 -6.33 -2.70 -34.02
C GLY A 226 -6.78 -2.38 -35.44
N ALA A 227 -7.32 -3.38 -36.16
CA ALA A 227 -7.88 -3.16 -37.50
C ALA A 227 -8.78 -4.33 -37.89
N ASN A 228 -10.07 -4.15 -37.74
CA ASN A 228 -11.13 -4.60 -38.66
C ASN A 228 -12.29 -3.66 -38.52
#